data_d32dc30888d6f36492d9752727ac0691
#
_entry.id   d32dc30888d6f36492d9752727ac0691
#
_cell.length_a   1.000
_cell.length_b   1.000
_cell.length_c   1.000
_cell.angle_alpha   90.00
_cell.angle_beta   90.00
_cell.angle_gamma   90.00
#
_symmetry.space_group_name_H-M   'P 1'
#
loop_
_entity.id
_entity.type
_entity.pdbx_description
1 polymer ?
#
loop_
_entity_poly.entity_id
_entity_poly.type
_entity_poly.pdbx_seq_one_letter_code
_entity_poly.pdbx_strand_id
1 'polypeptide(L)'
;MGEQKTIEQTFQIESPEIEVGLLGTRDKFVSLIEQGMDVEIRPFGENLKVSGQEEDVKLTIDVFRALISLLNQGIRIHSTDTVSAMKMAHRGTLEYFADLYSETIIKDRRGRAIRVKNFGQRQYVNAMKHNDITFGIGPAGTGKTYLAVAMAVASLKRGEVERIILTRPAVEAGESLGFLPGDLREKVDPYLRPIYDALNDIFGADHTQRLIDRGIIEIAPLAYMRGRTLDGAFVI
;
A
#
# COMPACT_ATOMS: atom_id res chain seq x y z
N MET A 1 -1.56 -33.72 24.11
CA MET A 1 -2.54 -32.86 23.39
C MET A 1 -3.24 -32.10 24.49
N GLY A 2 -2.89 -30.80 24.67
CA GLY A 2 -3.58 -29.95 25.64
C GLY A 2 -4.99 -29.67 25.15
N GLU A 3 -5.98 -29.73 26.06
CA GLU A 3 -7.34 -29.29 25.77
C GLU A 3 -7.28 -27.81 25.34
N GLN A 4 -7.62 -27.55 24.09
CA GLN A 4 -7.75 -26.17 23.59
C GLN A 4 -8.97 -25.55 24.26
N LYS A 5 -8.71 -24.59 25.15
CA LYS A 5 -9.75 -23.95 25.95
C LYS A 5 -10.49 -22.92 25.11
N THR A 6 -11.74 -23.20 24.75
CA THR A 6 -12.63 -22.21 24.15
C THR A 6 -13.08 -21.21 25.20
N ILE A 7 -12.99 -19.92 24.90
CA ILE A 7 -13.43 -18.82 25.75
C ILE A 7 -14.40 -17.89 25.01
N GLU A 8 -15.17 -17.13 25.77
CA GLU A 8 -15.95 -16.01 25.24
C GLU A 8 -15.49 -14.75 25.97
N GLN A 9 -15.20 -13.67 25.22
CA GLN A 9 -14.83 -12.38 25.76
C GLN A 9 -15.69 -11.27 25.16
N THR A 10 -16.16 -10.35 26.02
CA THR A 10 -16.92 -9.17 25.58
C THR A 10 -15.94 -8.03 25.33
N PHE A 11 -16.05 -7.42 24.14
CA PHE A 11 -15.31 -6.24 23.74
C PHE A 11 -16.24 -5.04 23.69
N GLN A 12 -15.94 -4.01 24.48
CA GLN A 12 -16.74 -2.79 24.57
C GLN A 12 -16.37 -1.82 23.45
N ILE A 13 -17.37 -1.26 22.77
CA ILE A 13 -17.21 -0.22 21.76
C ILE A 13 -17.55 1.13 22.40
N GLU A 14 -16.68 2.12 22.20
CA GLU A 14 -16.75 3.40 22.89
C GLU A 14 -17.80 4.36 22.34
N SER A 15 -18.15 4.24 21.05
CA SER A 15 -19.15 5.09 20.40
C SER A 15 -19.76 4.44 19.15
N PRO A 16 -20.96 4.88 18.72
CA PRO A 16 -21.57 4.40 17.47
C PRO A 16 -20.73 4.69 16.22
N GLU A 17 -19.97 5.79 16.18
CA GLU A 17 -19.09 6.12 15.07
C GLU A 17 -17.94 5.12 14.95
N ILE A 18 -17.36 4.71 16.09
CA ILE A 18 -16.34 3.66 16.15
C ILE A 18 -16.92 2.33 15.72
N GLU A 19 -18.14 2.00 16.16
CA GLU A 19 -18.83 0.78 15.76
C GLU A 19 -18.98 0.68 14.25
N VAL A 20 -19.57 1.70 13.62
CA VAL A 20 -19.73 1.76 12.16
C VAL A 20 -18.40 1.64 11.43
N GLY A 21 -17.35 2.31 11.93
CA GLY A 21 -16.02 2.26 11.37
C GLY A 21 -15.37 0.88 11.50
N LEU A 22 -15.55 0.22 12.63
CA LEU A 22 -14.96 -1.08 12.95
C LEU A 22 -15.68 -2.24 12.24
N LEU A 23 -17.02 -2.20 12.16
CA LEU A 23 -17.81 -3.24 11.49
C LEU A 23 -17.71 -3.12 9.97
N GLY A 24 -17.65 -1.89 9.46
CA GLY A 24 -17.66 -1.60 8.03
C GLY A 24 -19.04 -1.78 7.41
N THR A 25 -19.16 -1.48 6.12
CA THR A 25 -20.46 -1.62 5.40
C THR A 25 -20.91 -3.08 5.37
N ARG A 26 -22.09 -3.36 5.93
CA ARG A 26 -22.67 -4.71 6.03
C ARG A 26 -21.77 -5.70 6.77
N ASP A 27 -21.15 -5.26 7.84
CA ASP A 27 -20.29 -6.05 8.72
C ASP A 27 -19.10 -6.72 8.01
N LYS A 28 -18.68 -6.13 6.90
CA LYS A 28 -17.63 -6.69 6.03
C LYS A 28 -16.32 -6.94 6.75
N PHE A 29 -15.95 -6.06 7.68
CA PHE A 29 -14.69 -6.20 8.39
C PHE A 29 -14.79 -7.26 9.48
N VAL A 30 -15.96 -7.41 10.12
CA VAL A 30 -16.23 -8.50 11.06
C VAL A 30 -16.08 -9.84 10.37
N SER A 31 -16.75 -10.04 9.23
CA SER A 31 -16.64 -11.30 8.46
C SER A 31 -15.19 -11.62 8.03
N LEU A 32 -14.39 -10.60 7.71
CA LEU A 32 -12.96 -10.78 7.42
C LEU A 32 -12.18 -11.24 8.65
N ILE A 33 -12.50 -10.67 9.81
CA ILE A 33 -11.82 -10.99 11.07
C ILE A 33 -12.21 -12.39 11.54
N GLU A 34 -13.50 -12.76 11.49
CA GLU A 34 -13.94 -14.12 11.83
C GLU A 34 -13.18 -15.18 11.01
N GLN A 35 -13.11 -14.98 9.68
CA GLN A 35 -12.40 -15.92 8.79
C GLN A 35 -10.89 -15.93 8.99
N GLY A 36 -10.30 -14.78 9.28
CA GLY A 36 -8.85 -14.64 9.39
C GLY A 36 -8.26 -14.97 10.76
N MET A 37 -9.10 -14.96 11.82
CA MET A 37 -8.70 -15.19 13.21
C MET A 37 -9.33 -16.46 13.80
N ASP A 38 -10.13 -17.20 13.04
CA ASP A 38 -10.83 -18.41 13.48
C ASP A 38 -11.66 -18.22 14.77
N VAL A 39 -12.43 -17.15 14.79
CA VAL A 39 -13.33 -16.77 15.90
C VAL A 39 -14.74 -16.53 15.41
N GLU A 40 -15.70 -16.57 16.32
CA GLU A 40 -17.07 -16.12 16.08
C GLU A 40 -17.28 -14.78 16.79
N ILE A 41 -17.87 -13.80 16.06
CA ILE A 41 -18.11 -12.45 16.58
C ILE A 41 -19.62 -12.16 16.49
N ARG A 42 -20.24 -11.88 17.62
CA ARG A 42 -21.67 -11.59 17.72
C ARG A 42 -21.92 -10.22 18.35
N PRO A 43 -22.84 -9.41 17.81
CA PRO A 43 -23.30 -8.20 18.48
C PRO A 43 -23.94 -8.54 19.84
N PHE A 44 -23.66 -7.74 20.86
CA PHE A 44 -24.22 -7.86 22.20
C PHE A 44 -24.48 -6.47 22.81
N GLY A 45 -25.62 -5.89 22.52
CA GLY A 45 -25.93 -4.49 22.85
C GLY A 45 -24.98 -3.57 22.09
N GLU A 46 -24.30 -2.67 22.83
CA GLU A 46 -23.24 -1.79 22.30
C GLU A 46 -21.85 -2.44 22.30
N ASN A 47 -21.79 -3.76 22.45
CA ASN A 47 -20.55 -4.52 22.56
C ASN A 47 -20.49 -5.61 21.50
N LEU A 48 -19.29 -6.21 21.35
CA LEU A 48 -19.08 -7.42 20.57
C LEU A 48 -18.68 -8.57 21.50
N LYS A 49 -19.29 -9.73 21.34
CA LYS A 49 -18.85 -10.98 21.94
C LYS A 49 -17.96 -11.71 20.95
N VAL A 50 -16.77 -12.08 21.38
CA VAL A 50 -15.80 -12.85 20.59
C VAL A 50 -15.63 -14.19 21.25
N SER A 51 -15.86 -15.28 20.53
CA SER A 51 -15.74 -16.64 21.02
C SER A 51 -14.83 -17.48 20.10
N GLY A 52 -14.00 -18.32 20.69
CA GLY A 52 -13.03 -19.16 19.98
C GLY A 52 -11.96 -19.69 20.92
N GLN A 53 -10.83 -20.13 20.36
CA GLN A 53 -9.68 -20.51 21.14
C GLN A 53 -9.11 -19.32 21.90
N GLU A 54 -8.59 -19.53 23.09
CA GLU A 54 -8.15 -18.45 23.99
C GLU A 54 -7.10 -17.52 23.33
N GLU A 55 -6.19 -18.07 22.57
CA GLU A 55 -5.14 -17.31 21.87
C GLU A 55 -5.74 -16.45 20.75
N ASP A 56 -6.62 -17.04 19.92
CA ASP A 56 -7.28 -16.35 18.79
C ASP A 56 -8.21 -15.24 19.27
N VAL A 57 -8.94 -15.46 20.37
CA VAL A 57 -9.78 -14.43 20.99
C VAL A 57 -8.93 -13.26 21.48
N LYS A 58 -7.80 -13.50 22.16
CA LYS A 58 -6.88 -12.44 22.61
C LYS A 58 -6.32 -11.64 21.44
N LEU A 59 -5.82 -12.32 20.42
CA LEU A 59 -5.30 -11.65 19.22
C LEU A 59 -6.38 -10.82 18.52
N THR A 60 -7.63 -11.32 18.45
CA THR A 60 -8.75 -10.59 17.86
C THR A 60 -9.07 -9.30 18.63
N ILE A 61 -9.05 -9.36 19.95
CA ILE A 61 -9.25 -8.17 20.80
C ILE A 61 -8.15 -7.14 20.54
N ASP A 62 -6.90 -7.58 20.38
CA ASP A 62 -5.79 -6.68 20.09
C ASP A 62 -5.90 -6.07 18.67
N VAL A 63 -6.38 -6.84 17.70
CA VAL A 63 -6.71 -6.32 16.34
C VAL A 63 -7.78 -5.24 16.43
N PHE A 64 -8.87 -5.45 17.21
CA PHE A 64 -9.87 -4.41 17.41
C PHE A 64 -9.28 -3.14 18.00
N ARG A 65 -8.47 -3.23 19.05
CA ARG A 65 -7.80 -2.08 19.67
C ARG A 65 -6.93 -1.33 18.67
N ALA A 66 -6.16 -2.05 17.87
CA ALA A 66 -5.31 -1.45 16.85
C ALA A 66 -6.12 -0.72 15.76
N LEU A 67 -7.23 -1.30 15.29
CA LEU A 67 -8.13 -0.67 14.32
C LEU A 67 -8.83 0.56 14.91
N ILE A 68 -9.31 0.48 16.14
CA ILE A 68 -9.94 1.61 16.85
C ILE A 68 -8.94 2.75 17.05
N SER A 69 -7.68 2.45 17.35
CA SER A 69 -6.64 3.49 17.44
C SER A 69 -6.50 4.30 16.14
N LEU A 70 -6.68 3.69 14.97
CA LEU A 70 -6.70 4.41 13.69
C LEU A 70 -7.97 5.25 13.53
N LEU A 71 -9.14 4.71 13.89
CA LEU A 71 -10.41 5.44 13.83
C LEU A 71 -10.36 6.68 14.70
N ASN A 72 -9.83 6.58 15.92
CA ASN A 72 -9.65 7.70 16.86
C ASN A 72 -8.68 8.78 16.30
N GLN A 73 -7.76 8.41 15.40
CA GLN A 73 -6.91 9.35 14.67
C GLN A 73 -7.60 9.93 13.40
N GLY A 74 -8.88 9.64 13.18
CA GLY A 74 -9.63 10.07 12.00
C GLY A 74 -9.23 9.34 10.71
N ILE A 75 -8.55 8.19 10.82
CA ILE A 75 -8.14 7.38 9.67
C ILE A 75 -9.26 6.41 9.33
N ARG A 76 -9.78 6.50 8.12
CA ARG A 76 -10.80 5.57 7.62
C ARG A 76 -10.18 4.21 7.35
N ILE A 77 -10.75 3.17 7.94
CA ILE A 77 -10.34 1.77 7.75
C ILE A 77 -10.87 1.22 6.41
N HIS A 78 -10.06 0.39 5.78
CA HIS A 78 -10.41 -0.40 4.60
C HIS A 78 -10.12 -1.89 4.86
N SER A 79 -10.66 -2.78 4.01
CA SER A 79 -10.43 -4.22 4.12
C SER A 79 -8.94 -4.60 4.13
N THR A 80 -8.11 -3.85 3.41
CA THR A 80 -6.65 -4.04 3.38
C THR A 80 -6.00 -3.77 4.73
N ASP A 81 -6.54 -2.83 5.49
CA ASP A 81 -6.02 -2.45 6.81
C ASP A 81 -6.38 -3.53 7.84
N THR A 82 -7.62 -4.02 7.79
CA THR A 82 -8.08 -5.16 8.60
C THR A 82 -7.22 -6.40 8.37
N VAL A 83 -6.99 -6.77 7.10
CA VAL A 83 -6.13 -7.91 6.75
C VAL A 83 -4.69 -7.69 7.19
N SER A 84 -4.17 -6.47 7.11
CA SER A 84 -2.81 -6.14 7.58
C SER A 84 -2.71 -6.27 9.10
N ALA A 85 -3.70 -5.77 9.86
CA ALA A 85 -3.73 -5.89 11.31
C ALA A 85 -3.72 -7.35 11.75
N MET A 86 -4.59 -8.20 11.17
CA MET A 86 -4.60 -9.65 11.44
C MET A 86 -3.27 -10.33 11.16
N LYS A 87 -2.66 -10.07 10.00
CA LYS A 87 -1.34 -10.63 9.65
C LYS A 87 -0.24 -10.18 10.60
N MET A 88 -0.28 -8.95 11.06
CA MET A 88 0.68 -8.42 12.03
C MET A 88 0.45 -9.00 13.43
N ALA A 89 -0.81 -9.24 13.83
CA ALA A 89 -1.15 -9.93 15.07
C ALA A 89 -0.55 -11.34 15.11
N HIS A 90 -0.79 -12.16 14.09
CA HIS A 90 -0.22 -13.51 13.98
C HIS A 90 1.32 -13.54 13.95
N ARG A 91 1.97 -12.43 13.56
CA ARG A 91 3.44 -12.30 13.53
C ARG A 91 4.03 -11.68 14.79
N GLY A 92 3.20 -11.30 15.77
CA GLY A 92 3.66 -10.60 16.96
C GLY A 92 4.22 -9.21 16.70
N THR A 93 3.76 -8.52 15.64
CA THR A 93 4.23 -7.19 15.23
C THR A 93 3.13 -6.13 15.22
N LEU A 94 1.98 -6.43 15.83
CA LEU A 94 0.81 -5.55 15.82
C LEU A 94 1.06 -4.18 16.50
N GLU A 95 1.98 -4.12 17.44
CA GLU A 95 2.42 -2.88 18.10
C GLU A 95 2.90 -1.81 17.12
N TYR A 96 3.47 -2.22 15.98
CA TYR A 96 3.92 -1.30 14.92
C TYR A 96 2.83 -0.93 13.91
N PHE A 97 1.58 -1.39 14.11
CA PHE A 97 0.51 -1.17 13.14
C PHE A 97 0.14 0.30 12.99
N ALA A 98 -0.01 1.02 14.09
CA ALA A 98 -0.31 2.46 14.06
C ALA A 98 0.77 3.27 13.36
N ASP A 99 2.03 2.87 13.48
CA ASP A 99 3.15 3.51 12.82
C ASP A 99 3.09 3.45 11.29
N LEU A 100 2.39 2.48 10.71
CA LEU A 100 2.19 2.42 9.25
C LEU A 100 1.45 3.66 8.74
N TYR A 101 0.64 4.28 9.58
CA TYR A 101 -0.22 5.42 9.24
C TYR A 101 0.34 6.77 9.69
N SER A 102 1.40 6.77 10.49
CA SER A 102 2.02 8.01 11.01
C SER A 102 2.71 8.81 9.91
N GLU A 103 3.21 8.16 8.86
CA GLU A 103 4.00 8.81 7.83
C GLU A 103 3.24 8.94 6.51
N THR A 104 3.14 10.18 6.03
CA THR A 104 2.65 10.49 4.69
C THR A 104 3.83 10.59 3.73
N ILE A 105 3.90 9.72 2.73
CA ILE A 105 4.94 9.78 1.68
C ILE A 105 4.79 11.09 0.91
N ILE A 106 3.57 11.35 0.43
CA ILE A 106 3.21 12.54 -0.32
C ILE A 106 1.69 12.71 -0.32
N LYS A 107 1.19 13.91 -0.66
CA LYS A 107 -0.23 14.13 -0.96
C LYS A 107 -0.46 14.12 -2.46
N ASP A 108 -1.54 13.45 -2.89
CA ASP A 108 -1.99 13.46 -4.28
C ASP A 108 -2.60 14.82 -4.68
N ARG A 109 -3.01 14.97 -5.94
CA ARG A 109 -3.64 16.18 -6.47
C ARG A 109 -4.94 16.60 -5.77
N ARG A 110 -5.58 15.70 -5.04
CA ARG A 110 -6.80 15.93 -4.27
C ARG A 110 -6.52 16.20 -2.78
N GLY A 111 -5.24 16.31 -2.40
CA GLY A 111 -4.82 16.49 -1.01
C GLY A 111 -4.86 15.24 -0.16
N ARG A 112 -5.19 14.07 -0.72
CA ARG A 112 -5.23 12.81 0.01
C ARG A 112 -3.82 12.30 0.25
N ALA A 113 -3.54 11.90 1.48
CA ALA A 113 -2.23 11.36 1.84
C ALA A 113 -2.00 9.98 1.21
N ILE A 114 -0.89 9.82 0.51
CA ILE A 114 -0.37 8.53 0.08
C ILE A 114 0.52 7.99 1.19
N ARG A 115 0.14 6.81 1.71
CA ARG A 115 0.80 6.14 2.83
C ARG A 115 1.04 4.67 2.49
N VAL A 116 1.94 4.05 3.23
CA VAL A 116 2.07 2.59 3.20
C VAL A 116 0.83 1.95 3.83
N LYS A 117 0.49 0.75 3.38
CA LYS A 117 -0.71 0.02 3.84
C LYS A 117 -0.37 -1.29 4.57
N ASN A 118 0.89 -1.66 4.63
CA ASN A 118 1.36 -2.84 5.33
C ASN A 118 2.86 -2.77 5.63
N PHE A 119 3.32 -3.68 6.47
CA PHE A 119 4.71 -3.73 6.91
C PHE A 119 5.72 -3.92 5.76
N GLY A 120 5.42 -4.78 4.76
CA GLY A 120 6.30 -4.98 3.60
C GLY A 120 6.45 -3.70 2.76
N GLN A 121 5.38 -2.94 2.56
CA GLN A 121 5.43 -1.64 1.90
C GLN A 121 6.26 -0.63 2.71
N ARG A 122 6.14 -0.64 4.05
CA ARG A 122 6.96 0.21 4.93
C ARG A 122 8.44 -0.12 4.79
N GLN A 123 8.82 -1.41 4.83
CA GLN A 123 10.20 -1.83 4.63
C GLN A 123 10.74 -1.35 3.27
N TYR A 124 9.93 -1.47 2.21
CA TYR A 124 10.30 -1.02 0.86
C TYR A 124 10.50 0.49 0.79
N VAL A 125 9.58 1.29 1.32
CA VAL A 125 9.70 2.75 1.39
C VAL A 125 10.92 3.15 2.23
N ASN A 126 11.15 2.50 3.36
CA ASN A 126 12.31 2.76 4.21
C ASN A 126 13.63 2.39 3.52
N ALA A 127 13.65 1.29 2.77
CA ALA A 127 14.82 0.91 1.97
C ALA A 127 15.16 1.97 0.91
N MET A 128 14.16 2.51 0.19
CA MET A 128 14.36 3.58 -0.78
C MET A 128 14.87 4.89 -0.17
N LYS A 129 14.58 5.15 1.11
CA LYS A 129 15.07 6.35 1.80
C LYS A 129 16.53 6.28 2.22
N HIS A 130 17.05 5.09 2.47
CA HIS A 130 18.35 4.89 3.11
C HIS A 130 19.37 4.17 2.23
N ASN A 131 19.02 3.82 0.99
CA ASN A 131 19.92 3.13 0.08
C ASN A 131 19.85 3.75 -1.32
N ASP A 132 21.00 3.83 -1.97
CA ASP A 132 21.12 4.35 -3.33
C ASP A 132 20.46 3.42 -4.36
N ILE A 133 20.45 2.11 -4.09
CA ILE A 133 19.82 1.09 -4.94
C ILE A 133 18.90 0.22 -4.09
N THR A 134 17.65 0.10 -4.53
CA THR A 134 16.64 -0.74 -3.86
C THR A 134 15.96 -1.68 -4.85
N PHE A 135 15.93 -2.97 -4.55
CA PHE A 135 15.21 -3.98 -5.33
C PHE A 135 13.87 -4.32 -4.67
N GLY A 136 12.77 -4.08 -5.38
CA GLY A 136 11.42 -4.45 -4.94
C GLY A 136 10.97 -5.75 -5.58
N ILE A 137 10.98 -6.86 -4.83
CA ILE A 137 10.55 -8.19 -5.30
C ILE A 137 9.22 -8.57 -4.64
N GLY A 138 8.29 -9.09 -5.42
CA GLY A 138 7.00 -9.55 -4.89
C GLY A 138 5.94 -9.71 -5.97
N PRO A 139 4.76 -10.29 -5.63
CA PRO A 139 3.66 -10.53 -6.56
C PRO A 139 3.13 -9.24 -7.22
N ALA A 140 2.40 -9.40 -8.33
CA ALA A 140 1.67 -8.29 -8.96
C ALA A 140 0.64 -7.68 -7.99
N GLY A 141 0.31 -6.40 -8.18
CA GLY A 141 -0.72 -5.71 -7.38
C GLY A 141 -0.29 -5.31 -5.95
N THR A 142 0.96 -5.56 -5.53
CA THR A 142 1.44 -5.23 -4.18
C THR A 142 1.87 -3.76 -4.01
N GLY A 143 1.78 -2.95 -5.06
CA GLY A 143 2.06 -1.51 -5.02
C GLY A 143 3.53 -1.12 -5.24
N LYS A 144 4.41 -2.03 -5.69
CA LYS A 144 5.84 -1.76 -5.89
C LYS A 144 6.10 -0.53 -6.77
N THR A 145 5.58 -0.55 -7.98
CA THR A 145 5.74 0.55 -8.94
C THR A 145 5.09 1.84 -8.44
N TYR A 146 3.88 1.75 -7.89
CA TYR A 146 3.15 2.91 -7.36
C TYR A 146 3.92 3.61 -6.24
N LEU A 147 4.45 2.85 -5.28
CA LEU A 147 5.23 3.39 -4.17
C LEU A 147 6.58 3.96 -4.62
N ALA A 148 7.25 3.31 -5.58
CA ALA A 148 8.48 3.85 -6.17
C ALA A 148 8.21 5.20 -6.85
N VAL A 149 7.13 5.31 -7.64
CA VAL A 149 6.71 6.58 -8.26
C VAL A 149 6.36 7.62 -7.19
N ALA A 150 5.61 7.25 -6.14
CA ALA A 150 5.28 8.16 -5.06
C ALA A 150 6.54 8.68 -4.33
N MET A 151 7.53 7.84 -4.10
CA MET A 151 8.81 8.21 -3.50
C MET A 151 9.61 9.14 -4.42
N ALA A 152 9.71 8.83 -5.72
CA ALA A 152 10.38 9.69 -6.70
C ALA A 152 9.75 11.09 -6.76
N VAL A 153 8.41 11.14 -6.79
CA VAL A 153 7.67 12.42 -6.78
C VAL A 153 7.91 13.18 -5.47
N ALA A 154 7.97 12.49 -4.34
CA ALA A 154 8.27 13.10 -3.05
C ALA A 154 9.68 13.69 -3.03
N SER A 155 10.70 12.94 -3.53
CA SER A 155 12.08 13.41 -3.63
C SER A 155 12.22 14.60 -4.59
N LEU A 156 11.53 14.58 -5.73
CA LEU A 156 11.49 15.72 -6.66
C LEU A 156 10.88 16.96 -6.00
N LYS A 157 9.75 16.82 -5.28
CA LYS A 157 9.12 17.94 -4.58
C LYS A 157 9.96 18.51 -3.43
N ARG A 158 10.79 17.69 -2.79
CA ARG A 158 11.74 18.15 -1.75
C ARG A 158 13.04 18.75 -2.33
N GLY A 159 13.23 18.66 -3.66
CA GLY A 159 14.46 19.11 -4.31
C GLY A 159 15.67 18.20 -4.06
N GLU A 160 15.46 16.97 -3.65
CA GLU A 160 16.52 15.96 -3.47
C GLU A 160 17.03 15.44 -4.80
N VAL A 161 16.19 15.48 -5.83
CA VAL A 161 16.53 15.16 -7.22
C VAL A 161 15.94 16.22 -8.15
N GLU A 162 16.57 16.37 -9.33
CA GLU A 162 16.16 17.35 -10.34
C GLU A 162 15.16 16.77 -11.35
N ARG A 163 15.17 15.44 -11.51
CA ARG A 163 14.35 14.74 -12.49
C ARG A 163 14.01 13.31 -12.06
N ILE A 164 12.98 12.75 -12.70
CA ILE A 164 12.56 11.35 -12.53
C ILE A 164 12.74 10.65 -13.87
N ILE A 165 13.40 9.50 -13.88
CA ILE A 165 13.58 8.66 -15.04
C ILE A 165 12.88 7.34 -14.78
N LEU A 166 11.89 7.04 -15.60
CA LEU A 166 11.08 5.82 -15.53
C LEU A 166 11.43 4.94 -16.70
N THR A 167 11.93 3.74 -16.42
CA THR A 167 12.35 2.83 -17.46
C THR A 167 11.77 1.44 -17.24
N ARG A 168 11.46 0.78 -18.35
CA ARG A 168 10.97 -0.58 -18.36
C ARG A 168 11.51 -1.32 -19.59
N PRO A 169 11.81 -2.62 -19.50
CA PRO A 169 12.03 -3.44 -20.69
C PRO A 169 10.86 -3.30 -21.66
N ALA A 170 11.17 -3.16 -22.94
CA ALA A 170 10.16 -3.00 -24.00
C ALA A 170 9.32 -4.26 -24.23
N VAL A 171 9.79 -5.41 -23.72
CA VAL A 171 9.12 -6.72 -23.82
C VAL A 171 9.25 -7.45 -22.49
N GLU A 172 8.26 -8.26 -22.15
CA GLU A 172 8.39 -9.21 -21.04
C GLU A 172 9.29 -10.40 -21.44
N ALA A 173 9.84 -11.07 -20.43
CA ALA A 173 10.74 -12.21 -20.69
C ALA A 173 9.99 -13.32 -21.46
N GLY A 174 10.46 -13.63 -22.66
CA GLY A 174 9.85 -14.62 -23.55
C GLY A 174 8.94 -14.06 -24.64
N GLU A 175 8.66 -12.74 -24.65
CA GLU A 175 7.91 -12.08 -25.72
C GLU A 175 8.83 -11.40 -26.75
N SER A 176 8.37 -11.27 -27.98
CA SER A 176 9.06 -10.52 -29.01
C SER A 176 8.24 -9.31 -29.47
N LEU A 177 8.90 -8.16 -29.66
CA LEU A 177 8.28 -6.91 -30.16
C LEU A 177 7.56 -7.08 -31.52
N GLY A 178 7.80 -8.14 -32.23
CA GLY A 178 7.21 -8.40 -33.56
C GLY A 178 5.70 -8.65 -33.54
N PHE A 179 5.09 -8.94 -32.40
CA PHE A 179 3.65 -9.25 -32.30
C PHE A 179 2.73 -8.03 -32.24
N LEU A 180 3.24 -6.86 -31.86
CA LEU A 180 2.42 -5.65 -31.78
C LEU A 180 2.55 -4.83 -33.09
N PRO A 181 1.43 -4.35 -33.65
CA PRO A 181 1.44 -3.42 -34.78
C PRO A 181 1.94 -2.03 -34.33
N GLY A 182 2.48 -1.25 -35.28
CA GLY A 182 2.93 0.10 -35.04
C GLY A 182 4.45 0.27 -34.94
N ASP A 183 4.88 1.51 -34.71
CA ASP A 183 6.29 1.83 -34.51
C ASP A 183 6.78 1.36 -33.11
N LEU A 184 8.07 1.50 -32.83
CA LEU A 184 8.67 1.04 -31.58
C LEU A 184 8.05 1.71 -30.36
N ARG A 185 7.65 2.96 -30.49
CA ARG A 185 7.06 3.77 -29.42
C ARG A 185 5.64 3.29 -29.10
N GLU A 186 4.84 3.05 -30.13
CA GLU A 186 3.48 2.51 -30.00
C GLU A 186 3.47 1.10 -29.39
N LYS A 187 4.47 0.29 -29.72
CA LYS A 187 4.63 -1.08 -29.17
C LYS A 187 4.98 -1.10 -27.68
N VAL A 188 5.65 -0.08 -27.18
CA VAL A 188 6.10 0.02 -25.78
C VAL A 188 5.07 0.69 -24.88
N ASP A 189 4.20 1.55 -25.42
CA ASP A 189 3.22 2.33 -24.67
C ASP A 189 2.34 1.51 -23.73
N PRO A 190 1.81 0.32 -24.10
CA PRO A 190 1.02 -0.51 -23.19
C PRO A 190 1.77 -0.92 -21.93
N TYR A 191 3.07 -1.13 -22.01
CA TYR A 191 3.90 -1.54 -20.87
C TYR A 191 4.23 -0.37 -19.93
N LEU A 192 4.09 0.87 -20.41
CA LEU A 192 4.32 2.09 -19.62
C LEU A 192 3.06 2.62 -18.95
N ARG A 193 1.86 2.13 -19.32
CA ARG A 193 0.57 2.57 -18.75
C ARG A 193 0.54 2.59 -17.22
N PRO A 194 0.99 1.55 -16.49
CA PRO A 194 0.97 1.57 -15.03
C PRO A 194 1.78 2.72 -14.42
N ILE A 195 2.80 3.18 -15.13
CA ILE A 195 3.64 4.31 -14.71
C ILE A 195 2.89 5.62 -14.92
N TYR A 196 2.28 5.81 -16.10
CA TYR A 196 1.44 6.98 -16.40
C TYR A 196 0.26 7.07 -15.44
N ASP A 197 -0.40 5.94 -15.13
CA ASP A 197 -1.51 5.88 -14.20
C ASP A 197 -1.09 6.34 -12.80
N ALA A 198 0.07 5.89 -12.31
CA ALA A 198 0.60 6.31 -11.02
C ALA A 198 0.95 7.81 -10.98
N LEU A 199 1.60 8.34 -12.02
CA LEU A 199 1.91 9.76 -12.14
C LEU A 199 0.64 10.61 -12.20
N ASN A 200 -0.33 10.18 -13.01
CA ASN A 200 -1.60 10.89 -13.17
C ASN A 200 -2.47 10.87 -11.91
N ASP A 201 -2.42 9.81 -11.13
CA ASP A 201 -3.09 9.75 -9.82
C ASP A 201 -2.48 10.76 -8.84
N ILE A 202 -1.17 10.91 -8.85
CA ILE A 202 -0.43 11.79 -7.93
C ILE A 202 -0.47 13.25 -8.36
N PHE A 203 -0.13 13.54 -9.62
CA PHE A 203 0.00 14.91 -10.15
C PHE A 203 -1.24 15.40 -10.88
N GLY A 204 -2.02 14.50 -11.49
CA GLY A 204 -3.01 14.80 -12.52
C GLY A 204 -2.40 14.83 -13.93
N ALA A 205 -3.20 14.50 -14.94
CA ALA A 205 -2.73 14.30 -16.32
C ALA A 205 -2.04 15.55 -16.89
N ASP A 206 -2.67 16.72 -16.76
CA ASP A 206 -2.14 17.99 -17.32
C ASP A 206 -0.79 18.39 -16.69
N HIS A 207 -0.62 18.11 -15.37
CA HIS A 207 0.64 18.45 -14.71
C HIS A 207 1.72 17.43 -15.06
N THR A 208 1.38 16.16 -15.13
CA THR A 208 2.29 15.08 -15.59
C THR A 208 2.82 15.40 -16.99
N GLN A 209 1.92 15.78 -17.93
CA GLN A 209 2.33 16.10 -19.28
C GLN A 209 3.31 17.28 -19.33
N ARG A 210 3.01 18.38 -18.59
CA ARG A 210 3.93 19.52 -18.50
C ARG A 210 5.32 19.16 -17.95
N LEU A 211 5.40 18.23 -17.01
CA LEU A 211 6.69 17.76 -16.46
C LEU A 211 7.46 16.91 -17.48
N ILE A 212 6.75 16.11 -18.27
CA ILE A 212 7.33 15.34 -19.38
C ILE A 212 7.84 16.29 -20.48
N ASP A 213 7.03 17.26 -20.91
CA ASP A 213 7.41 18.23 -21.94
C ASP A 213 8.64 19.07 -21.56
N ARG A 214 8.84 19.32 -20.27
CA ARG A 214 10.02 20.01 -19.73
C ARG A 214 11.22 19.10 -19.48
N GLY A 215 11.11 17.79 -19.72
CA GLY A 215 12.18 16.84 -19.45
C GLY A 215 12.47 16.58 -17.96
N ILE A 216 11.58 17.04 -17.06
CA ILE A 216 11.67 16.77 -15.61
C ILE A 216 11.27 15.32 -15.33
N ILE A 217 10.31 14.78 -16.09
CA ILE A 217 9.96 13.36 -16.08
C ILE A 217 10.28 12.80 -17.46
N GLU A 218 11.10 11.77 -17.50
CA GLU A 218 11.38 11.01 -18.71
C GLU A 218 10.87 9.59 -18.55
N ILE A 219 10.15 9.09 -19.56
CA ILE A 219 9.67 7.71 -19.62
C ILE A 219 10.21 7.11 -20.89
N ALA A 220 11.05 6.09 -20.78
CA ALA A 220 11.70 5.47 -21.94
C ALA A 220 11.98 3.99 -21.72
N PRO A 221 12.02 3.19 -22.80
CA PRO A 221 12.46 1.81 -22.77
C PRO A 221 13.88 1.67 -22.20
N LEU A 222 14.13 0.60 -21.47
CA LEU A 222 15.45 0.31 -20.88
C LEU A 222 16.57 0.29 -21.94
N ALA A 223 16.28 -0.15 -23.16
CA ALA A 223 17.23 -0.16 -24.26
C ALA A 223 17.79 1.23 -24.60
N TYR A 224 17.05 2.31 -24.33
CA TYR A 224 17.48 3.69 -24.58
C TYR A 224 18.30 4.30 -23.44
N MET A 225 18.47 3.57 -22.33
CA MET A 225 19.29 4.02 -21.20
C MET A 225 20.77 3.67 -21.35
N ARG A 226 21.12 2.84 -22.35
CA ARG A 226 22.50 2.38 -22.55
C ARG A 226 23.44 3.54 -22.84
N GLY A 227 24.53 3.63 -22.09
CA GLY A 227 25.57 4.66 -22.25
C GLY A 227 25.18 6.07 -21.76
N ARG A 228 24.06 6.20 -21.06
CA ARG A 228 23.59 7.48 -20.52
C ARG A 228 24.07 7.68 -19.09
N THR A 229 24.38 8.92 -18.76
CA THR A 229 24.58 9.39 -17.38
C THR A 229 23.26 9.91 -16.82
N LEU A 230 22.86 9.41 -15.66
CA LEU A 230 21.55 9.68 -15.04
C LEU A 230 21.68 10.50 -13.76
N ASP A 231 22.60 11.49 -13.76
CA ASP A 231 22.88 12.34 -12.60
C ASP A 231 21.64 13.14 -12.15
N GLY A 232 21.56 13.37 -10.85
CA GLY A 232 20.48 14.14 -10.23
C GLY A 232 19.10 13.56 -10.43
N ALA A 233 18.99 12.26 -10.77
CA ALA A 233 17.73 11.61 -11.11
C ALA A 233 17.31 10.56 -10.08
N PHE A 234 16.02 10.47 -9.83
CA PHE A 234 15.42 9.27 -9.25
C PHE A 234 15.04 8.33 -10.40
N VAL A 235 15.67 7.16 -10.44
CA VAL A 235 15.48 6.18 -11.53
C VAL A 235 14.60 5.03 -11.05
N ILE A 236 13.58 4.65 -11.84
CA ILE A 236 12.69 3.52 -11.58
C ILE A 236 12.66 2.61 -12.78
#